data_2319d7571ac9cae0e2c3c9196d1836a9
#
_entry.id   2319d7571ac9cae0e2c3c9196d1836a9
#
_cell.length_a   1.000
_cell.length_b   1.000
_cell.length_c   1.000
_cell.angle_alpha   90.00
_cell.angle_beta   90.00
_cell.angle_gamma   90.00
#
_symmetry.space_group_name_H-M   'P 1'
#
loop_
_entity.id
_entity.type
_entity.pdbx_description
1 polymer ?
#
loop_
_entity_poly.entity_id
_entity_poly.type
_entity_poly.pdbx_seq_one_letter_code
_entity_poly.pdbx_strand_id
1 'polypeptide(L)'
;MTATWDDVPHLSADAKEALLAGIPPYQRDARTKGIPQLGSGAIYPVPEADVLVAPFEIPAYWPRSYGLDVGWNRTAAVWRAKDPETGVRYLYSEHYRGQAEPVIHATSIKSRGEWIPGVIDPAARGRSQVDGRKLID
;
A
#
# COMPACT_ATOMS: atom_id res chain seq x y z
N MET A 1 -11.14 -23.99 1.29
CA MET A 1 -10.20 -25.00 0.78
C MET A 1 -9.50 -24.38 -0.41
N THR A 2 -8.18 -24.23 -0.37
CA THR A 2 -7.42 -23.60 -1.44
C THR A 2 -6.78 -24.70 -2.27
N ALA A 3 -7.07 -24.75 -3.57
CA ALA A 3 -6.47 -25.72 -4.48
C ALA A 3 -5.12 -25.15 -4.99
N THR A 4 -4.10 -25.98 -4.95
CA THR A 4 -2.76 -25.65 -5.44
C THR A 4 -2.37 -26.55 -6.60
N TRP A 5 -1.28 -26.25 -7.28
CA TRP A 5 -0.76 -27.12 -8.34
C TRP A 5 -0.21 -28.47 -7.82
N ASP A 6 -0.01 -28.59 -6.51
CA ASP A 6 0.35 -29.85 -5.90
C ASP A 6 -0.85 -30.83 -5.83
N ASP A 7 -2.07 -30.28 -5.87
CA ASP A 7 -3.31 -31.05 -5.90
C ASP A 7 -3.64 -31.58 -7.30
N VAL A 8 -2.79 -31.28 -8.32
CA VAL A 8 -3.01 -31.64 -9.73
C VAL A 8 -1.84 -32.51 -10.26
N PRO A 9 -1.73 -33.75 -9.77
CA PRO A 9 -0.57 -34.62 -10.07
C PRO A 9 -0.49 -35.04 -11.55
N HIS A 10 -1.56 -34.89 -12.32
CA HIS A 10 -1.60 -35.26 -13.75
C HIS A 10 -0.93 -34.21 -14.66
N LEU A 11 -0.59 -33.02 -14.17
CA LEU A 11 0.19 -32.04 -14.92
C LEU A 11 1.68 -32.34 -14.79
N SER A 12 2.32 -32.61 -15.94
CA SER A 12 3.78 -32.79 -15.98
C SER A 12 4.52 -31.47 -15.63
N ALA A 13 5.78 -31.59 -15.23
CA ALA A 13 6.62 -30.43 -14.94
C ALA A 13 6.70 -29.46 -16.15
N ASP A 14 6.88 -30.00 -17.34
CA ASP A 14 6.97 -29.21 -18.57
C ASP A 14 5.65 -28.46 -18.87
N ALA A 15 4.52 -29.12 -18.63
CA ALA A 15 3.22 -28.47 -18.79
C ALA A 15 3.00 -27.34 -17.77
N LYS A 16 3.45 -27.53 -16.52
CA LYS A 16 3.42 -26.49 -15.48
C LYS A 16 4.28 -25.31 -15.85
N GLU A 17 5.49 -25.56 -16.37
CA GLU A 17 6.42 -24.50 -16.81
C GLU A 17 5.85 -23.72 -18.02
N ALA A 18 5.31 -24.40 -19.01
CA ALA A 18 4.67 -23.77 -20.17
C ALA A 18 3.47 -22.89 -19.75
N LEU A 19 2.67 -23.34 -18.79
CA LEU A 19 1.57 -22.55 -18.25
C LEU A 19 2.09 -21.32 -17.48
N LEU A 20 3.16 -21.47 -16.69
CA LEU A 20 3.78 -20.36 -15.97
C LEU A 20 4.37 -19.29 -16.88
N ALA A 21 4.89 -19.69 -18.04
CA ALA A 21 5.44 -18.75 -19.01
C ALA A 21 4.38 -17.77 -19.55
N GLY A 22 3.12 -18.21 -19.65
CA GLY A 22 1.99 -17.37 -20.05
C GLY A 22 1.37 -16.52 -18.95
N ILE A 23 1.78 -16.70 -17.68
CA ILE A 23 1.22 -15.98 -16.54
C ILE A 23 2.15 -14.84 -16.13
N PRO A 24 1.64 -13.59 -16.04
CA PRO A 24 2.40 -12.47 -15.51
C PRO A 24 3.01 -12.79 -14.13
N PRO A 25 4.26 -12.39 -13.85
CA PRO A 25 4.95 -12.75 -12.60
C PRO A 25 4.14 -12.49 -11.33
N TYR A 26 3.47 -11.34 -11.26
CA TYR A 26 2.65 -10.95 -10.10
C TYR A 26 1.39 -11.80 -9.87
N GLN A 27 0.96 -12.60 -10.88
CA GLN A 27 -0.20 -13.50 -10.76
C GLN A 27 0.20 -14.95 -10.50
N ARG A 28 1.49 -15.30 -10.57
CA ARG A 28 1.95 -16.68 -10.49
C ARG A 28 1.56 -17.34 -9.18
N ASP A 29 1.78 -16.68 -8.05
CA ASP A 29 1.43 -17.22 -6.73
C ASP A 29 -0.08 -17.43 -6.54
N ALA A 30 -0.90 -16.55 -7.09
CA ALA A 30 -2.35 -16.74 -7.10
C ALA A 30 -2.76 -17.99 -7.86
N ARG A 31 -2.12 -18.24 -9.00
CA ARG A 31 -2.46 -19.34 -9.90
C ARG A 31 -1.85 -20.68 -9.47
N THR A 32 -0.70 -20.67 -8.82
CA THR A 32 0.00 -21.90 -8.42
C THR A 32 -0.29 -22.34 -6.99
N LYS A 33 -0.44 -21.38 -6.08
CA LYS A 33 -0.63 -21.62 -4.64
C LYS A 33 -2.04 -21.30 -4.17
N GLY A 34 -2.91 -20.79 -5.06
CA GLY A 34 -4.27 -20.38 -4.71
C GLY A 34 -4.31 -19.22 -3.71
N ILE A 35 -3.25 -18.42 -3.63
CA ILE A 35 -3.19 -17.24 -2.77
C ILE A 35 -4.03 -16.15 -3.43
N PRO A 36 -5.12 -15.67 -2.78
CA PRO A 36 -5.90 -14.59 -3.36
C PRO A 36 -5.03 -13.37 -3.62
N GLN A 37 -4.97 -12.95 -4.87
CA GLN A 37 -4.33 -11.71 -5.26
C GLN A 37 -5.36 -10.80 -5.93
N LEU A 38 -5.16 -9.50 -5.80
CA LEU A 38 -5.93 -8.52 -6.53
C LEU A 38 -5.81 -8.85 -8.03
N GLY A 39 -6.95 -9.07 -8.68
CA GLY A 39 -7.02 -9.48 -10.08
C GLY A 39 -6.46 -8.47 -11.07
N SER A 40 -7.00 -8.42 -12.28
CA SER A 40 -6.58 -7.55 -13.40
C SER A 40 -6.58 -6.03 -13.11
N GLY A 41 -6.96 -5.61 -11.89
CA GLY A 41 -6.94 -4.22 -11.42
C GLY A 41 -5.76 -3.88 -10.50
N ALA A 42 -4.72 -4.71 -10.41
CA ALA A 42 -3.54 -4.36 -9.61
C ALA A 42 -2.86 -3.11 -10.19
N ILE A 43 -2.81 -2.03 -9.41
CA ILE A 43 -2.16 -0.77 -9.79
C ILE A 43 -0.65 -0.97 -9.94
N TYR A 44 -0.08 -1.81 -9.09
CA TYR A 44 1.34 -2.18 -9.12
C TYR A 44 1.47 -3.66 -9.48
N PRO A 45 1.77 -3.98 -10.75
CA PRO A 45 1.88 -5.36 -11.23
C PRO A 45 3.24 -5.99 -10.87
N VAL A 46 3.62 -5.89 -9.61
CA VAL A 46 4.85 -6.49 -9.05
C VAL A 46 4.48 -7.51 -7.96
N PRO A 47 5.24 -8.59 -7.81
CA PRO A 47 5.06 -9.51 -6.70
C PRO A 47 5.30 -8.81 -5.37
N GLU A 48 4.50 -9.13 -4.36
CA GLU A 48 4.66 -8.56 -3.02
C GLU A 48 6.04 -8.87 -2.44
N ALA A 49 6.55 -10.07 -2.69
CA ALA A 49 7.89 -10.48 -2.24
C ALA A 49 9.03 -9.62 -2.79
N ASP A 50 8.83 -8.95 -3.92
CA ASP A 50 9.84 -8.08 -4.53
C ASP A 50 9.90 -6.69 -3.88
N VAL A 51 8.86 -6.31 -3.14
CA VAL A 51 8.73 -4.99 -2.53
C VAL A 51 8.72 -5.03 -1.00
N LEU A 52 8.48 -6.21 -0.39
CA LEU A 52 8.58 -6.37 1.05
C LEU A 52 10.03 -6.58 1.47
N VAL A 53 10.43 -5.86 2.51
CA VAL A 53 11.73 -6.02 3.15
C VAL A 53 11.55 -6.36 4.62
N ALA A 54 12.52 -7.09 5.20
CA ALA A 54 12.52 -7.34 6.62
C ALA A 54 12.53 -5.99 7.39
N PRO A 55 11.77 -5.88 8.49
CA PRO A 55 11.79 -4.67 9.31
C PRO A 55 13.20 -4.32 9.78
N PHE A 56 13.55 -3.04 9.70
CA PHE A 56 14.82 -2.50 10.18
C PHE A 56 14.61 -1.12 10.81
N GLU A 57 15.56 -0.67 11.61
CA GLU A 57 15.51 0.66 12.20
C GLU A 57 15.88 1.72 11.16
N ILE A 58 14.94 2.62 10.88
CA ILE A 58 15.14 3.72 9.92
C ILE A 58 15.99 4.81 10.58
N PRO A 59 17.19 5.12 10.04
CA PRO A 59 18.05 6.15 10.59
C PRO A 59 17.32 7.50 10.75
N ALA A 60 17.58 8.19 11.86
CA ALA A 60 16.90 9.43 12.20
C ALA A 60 17.15 10.55 11.16
N TYR A 61 18.30 10.52 10.50
CA TYR A 61 18.71 11.53 9.50
C TYR A 61 18.06 11.31 8.12
N TRP A 62 17.38 10.18 7.89
CA TRP A 62 16.73 9.96 6.61
C TRP A 62 15.55 10.92 6.43
N PRO A 63 15.46 11.59 5.27
CA PRO A 63 14.31 12.42 4.94
C PRO A 63 13.01 11.63 4.99
N ARG A 64 12.02 12.16 5.71
CA ARG A 64 10.70 11.55 5.86
C ARG A 64 9.62 12.47 5.32
N SER A 65 8.56 11.89 4.82
CA SER A 65 7.35 12.61 4.43
C SER A 65 6.16 11.69 4.47
N TYR A 66 4.93 12.25 4.43
CA TYR A 66 3.73 11.44 4.29
C TYR A 66 2.82 12.02 3.20
N GLY A 67 2.01 11.15 2.62
CA GLY A 67 0.89 11.51 1.75
C GLY A 67 -0.41 11.32 2.52
N LEU A 68 -1.36 12.23 2.35
CA LEU A 68 -2.66 12.21 3.00
C LEU A 68 -3.76 12.31 1.94
N ASP A 69 -4.68 11.36 1.96
CA ASP A 69 -5.94 11.36 1.23
C ASP A 69 -7.08 11.44 2.24
N VAL A 70 -7.92 12.47 2.12
CA VAL A 70 -8.98 12.77 3.09
C VAL A 70 -10.34 12.43 2.50
N GLY A 71 -11.08 11.59 3.19
CA GLY A 71 -12.45 11.27 2.85
C GLY A 71 -13.24 10.85 4.09
N TRP A 72 -14.54 11.13 4.10
CA TRP A 72 -15.40 10.73 5.21
C TRP A 72 -15.44 9.21 5.40
N ASN A 73 -15.62 8.47 4.32
CA ASN A 73 -15.68 7.02 4.40
C ASN A 73 -14.33 6.40 4.72
N ARG A 74 -13.26 7.00 4.23
CA ARG A 74 -11.87 6.56 4.49
C ARG A 74 -10.94 7.75 4.37
N THR A 75 -10.15 7.96 5.42
CA THR A 75 -8.98 8.82 5.41
C THR A 75 -7.75 7.93 5.49
N ALA A 76 -6.84 8.10 4.57
CA ALA A 76 -5.61 7.33 4.48
C ALA A 76 -4.39 8.25 4.55
N ALA A 77 -3.37 7.86 5.30
CA ALA A 77 -2.07 8.48 5.24
C ALA A 77 -0.98 7.41 5.23
N VAL A 78 0.06 7.62 4.42
CA VAL A 78 1.18 6.68 4.30
C VAL A 78 2.48 7.46 4.46
N TRP A 79 3.34 6.98 5.35
CA TRP A 79 4.64 7.57 5.63
C TRP A 79 5.74 6.84 4.88
N ARG A 80 6.65 7.63 4.34
CA ARG A 80 7.85 7.12 3.69
C ARG A 80 9.11 7.73 4.29
N ALA A 81 10.19 6.95 4.29
CA ALA A 81 11.56 7.42 4.46
C ALA A 81 12.34 7.19 3.16
N LYS A 82 13.30 8.05 2.86
CA LYS A 82 14.15 7.91 1.69
C LYS A 82 15.58 7.66 2.14
N ASP A 83 16.17 6.56 1.68
CA ASP A 83 17.60 6.34 1.79
C ASP A 83 18.33 7.37 0.90
N PRO A 84 19.17 8.23 1.45
CA PRO A 84 19.89 9.25 0.69
C PRO A 84 20.97 8.67 -0.23
N GLU A 85 21.49 7.49 0.07
CA GLU A 85 22.57 6.85 -0.70
C GLU A 85 22.02 6.11 -1.93
N THR A 86 21.02 5.29 -1.73
CA THR A 86 20.44 4.47 -2.80
C THR A 86 19.25 5.13 -3.50
N GLY A 87 18.62 6.11 -2.86
CA GLY A 87 17.40 6.75 -3.33
C GLY A 87 16.13 5.90 -3.12
N VAL A 88 16.25 4.71 -2.56
CA VAL A 88 15.13 3.81 -2.25
C VAL A 88 14.19 4.48 -1.25
N ARG A 89 12.89 4.28 -1.46
CA ARG A 89 11.84 4.79 -0.58
C ARG A 89 11.17 3.64 0.14
N TYR A 90 11.21 3.69 1.46
CA TYR A 90 10.58 2.69 2.33
C TYR A 90 9.28 3.24 2.90
N LEU A 91 8.18 2.54 2.67
CA LEU A 91 6.91 2.79 3.33
C LEU A 91 6.95 2.10 4.69
N TYR A 92 6.83 2.86 5.78
CA TYR A 92 7.08 2.30 7.11
C TYR A 92 5.93 2.48 8.10
N SER A 93 4.94 3.27 7.77
CA SER A 93 3.76 3.48 8.63
C SER A 93 2.55 3.88 7.81
N GLU A 94 1.38 3.50 8.28
CA GLU A 94 0.11 3.91 7.71
C GLU A 94 -0.87 4.39 8.77
N HIS A 95 -1.82 5.19 8.35
CA HIS A 95 -3.05 5.49 9.05
C HIS A 95 -4.20 5.27 8.07
N TYR A 96 -5.14 4.43 8.45
CA TYR A 96 -6.30 4.13 7.63
C TYR A 96 -7.54 4.03 8.51
N ARG A 97 -8.42 5.02 8.40
CA ARG A 97 -9.61 5.10 9.23
C ARG A 97 -10.73 5.83 8.50
N GLY A 98 -11.97 5.39 8.69
CA GLY A 98 -13.16 6.07 8.20
C GLY A 98 -14.07 6.54 9.32
N GLN A 99 -15.02 7.40 8.97
CA GLN A 99 -16.11 7.86 9.85
C GLN A 99 -15.62 8.37 11.19
N ALA A 100 -14.55 9.17 11.18
CA ALA A 100 -13.95 9.76 12.35
C ALA A 100 -13.78 11.27 12.16
N GLU A 101 -13.86 11.99 13.26
CA GLU A 101 -13.67 13.44 13.30
C GLU A 101 -12.25 13.83 12.88
N PRO A 102 -12.06 14.97 12.21
CA PRO A 102 -10.75 15.43 11.74
C PRO A 102 -9.68 15.47 12.84
N VAL A 103 -10.05 15.81 14.07
CA VAL A 103 -9.14 15.84 15.21
C VAL A 103 -8.51 14.49 15.52
N ILE A 104 -9.24 13.39 15.28
CA ILE A 104 -8.75 12.03 15.51
C ILE A 104 -7.67 11.70 14.49
N HIS A 105 -7.90 12.05 13.21
CA HIS A 105 -6.91 11.89 12.15
C HIS A 105 -5.68 12.75 12.43
N ALA A 106 -5.87 14.04 12.78
CA ALA A 106 -4.79 14.95 13.08
C ALA A 106 -3.94 14.47 14.27
N THR A 107 -4.55 13.99 15.35
CA THR A 107 -3.83 13.42 16.49
C THR A 107 -3.00 12.20 16.08
N SER A 108 -3.58 11.31 15.32
CA SER A 108 -2.88 10.12 14.81
C SER A 108 -1.70 10.47 13.88
N ILE A 109 -1.86 11.50 13.05
CA ILE A 109 -0.79 11.96 12.16
C ILE A 109 0.34 12.61 12.98
N LYS A 110 0.02 13.51 13.87
CA LYS A 110 0.98 14.22 14.72
C LYS A 110 1.79 13.28 15.62
N SER A 111 1.18 12.20 16.11
CA SER A 111 1.87 11.23 16.97
C SER A 111 3.05 10.52 16.28
N ARG A 112 3.15 10.57 14.97
CA ARG A 112 4.26 10.01 14.20
C ARG A 112 5.42 10.99 13.99
N GLY A 113 5.24 12.24 14.39
CA GLY A 113 6.22 13.30 14.32
C GLY A 113 5.67 14.56 13.65
N GLU A 114 5.43 15.61 14.44
CA GLU A 114 4.90 16.89 13.94
C GLU A 114 5.82 17.58 12.94
N TRP A 115 7.10 17.23 12.95
CA TRP A 115 8.14 17.76 12.06
C TRP A 115 8.11 17.11 10.66
N ILE A 116 7.39 16.00 10.46
CA ILE A 116 7.36 15.29 9.18
C ILE A 116 6.45 16.06 8.22
N PRO A 117 6.98 16.56 7.08
CA PRO A 117 6.17 17.26 6.10
C PRO A 117 5.16 16.33 5.42
N GLY A 118 3.94 16.82 5.22
CA GLY A 118 2.87 16.12 4.53
C GLY A 118 2.50 16.73 3.20
N VAL A 119 2.01 15.88 2.31
CA VAL A 119 1.38 16.28 1.04
C VAL A 119 -0.06 15.79 1.07
N ILE A 120 -0.98 16.65 0.69
CA ILE A 120 -2.41 16.33 0.63
C ILE A 120 -2.91 16.50 -0.81
N ASP A 121 -3.87 15.66 -1.20
CA ASP A 121 -4.55 15.81 -2.48
C ASP A 121 -5.26 17.17 -2.54
N PRO A 122 -5.04 18.00 -3.58
CA PRO A 122 -5.76 19.24 -3.77
C PRO A 122 -7.29 19.08 -3.80
N ALA A 123 -7.82 17.93 -4.18
CA ALA A 123 -9.24 17.61 -4.13
C ALA A 123 -9.82 17.71 -2.69
N ALA A 124 -8.99 17.52 -1.67
CA ALA A 124 -9.38 17.68 -0.27
C ALA A 124 -9.72 19.14 0.11
N ARG A 125 -9.42 20.12 -0.75
CA ARG A 125 -9.87 21.52 -0.62
C ARG A 125 -11.34 21.72 -0.99
N GLY A 126 -11.99 20.66 -1.51
CA GLY A 126 -13.43 20.65 -1.77
C GLY A 126 -14.24 20.86 -0.50
N ARG A 127 -15.49 21.27 -0.67
CA ARG A 127 -16.44 21.38 0.44
C ARG A 127 -16.96 20.01 0.83
N SER A 128 -17.10 19.75 2.13
CA SER A 128 -17.80 18.59 2.62
C SER A 128 -19.21 18.53 2.03
N GLN A 129 -19.59 17.39 1.49
CA GLN A 129 -20.95 17.15 0.98
C GLN A 129 -21.98 17.05 2.10
N VAL A 130 -21.53 16.92 3.35
CA VAL A 130 -22.40 16.75 4.52
C VAL A 130 -22.81 18.08 5.13
N ASP A 131 -21.88 19.03 5.26
CA ASP A 131 -22.12 20.31 5.96
C ASP A 131 -21.66 21.54 5.16
N GLY A 132 -21.14 21.38 3.96
CA GLY A 132 -20.68 22.46 3.10
C GLY A 132 -19.41 23.18 3.58
N ARG A 133 -18.79 22.73 4.68
CA ARG A 133 -17.54 23.29 5.20
C ARG A 133 -16.37 22.77 4.37
N LYS A 134 -15.30 23.56 4.31
CA LYS A 134 -14.05 23.08 3.73
C LYS A 134 -13.48 21.96 4.60
N LEU A 135 -12.95 20.92 3.94
CA LEU A 135 -12.28 19.81 4.63
C LEU A 135 -10.93 20.25 5.21
N ILE A 136 -10.37 21.33 4.66
CA ILE A 136 -9.10 21.92 5.08
C ILE A 136 -9.22 23.43 4.94
N ASP A 137 -8.90 24.16 5.98
CA ASP A 137 -8.67 25.61 5.99
C ASP A 137 -7.18 25.91 5.88
#